data_7d19dc13d2402813030833f53b27e9e1
#
_entry.id   7d19dc13d2402813030833f53b27e9e1
#
_cell.length_a   1.000
_cell.length_b   1.000
_cell.length_c   1.000
_cell.angle_alpha   90.00
_cell.angle_beta   90.00
_cell.angle_gamma   90.00
#
_symmetry.space_group_name_H-M   'P 1'
#
loop_
_entity.id
_entity.type
_entity.pdbx_description
1 polymer ?
#
loop_
_entity_poly.entity_id
_entity_poly.type
_entity_poly.pdbx_seq_one_letter_code
_entity_poly.pdbx_strand_id
1 'polypeptide(L)'
;MRPSTGELLAVSDLHVATPENADIVRDLRPRPDQDWLLVVGDVAERSDDIEWALGLLAERFAKVVWVPGNHDLWTTPKDPLQLRGEARYLELVRRCRELGVVTPEDEFPVWTGRGGPVTVAPLFVLYDYTFLPEGASTKEEGLEIARRARVVCTDEYLLHPDPYPTRDAWCRARVELTERRLAECDPELPTVLVNHWPLVREP
;
A
#
# COMPACT_ATOMS: atom_id res chain seq x y z
N MET A 1 14.86 -20.63 -21.74
CA MET A 1 15.38 -19.65 -20.76
C MET A 1 15.63 -20.40 -19.46
N ARG A 2 16.73 -20.18 -18.74
CA ARG A 2 16.84 -20.66 -17.37
C ARG A 2 15.83 -19.90 -16.54
N PRO A 3 15.06 -20.55 -15.64
CA PRO A 3 14.16 -19.82 -14.77
C PRO A 3 14.97 -18.79 -13.97
N SER A 4 14.44 -17.59 -13.81
CA SER A 4 14.99 -16.59 -12.89
C SER A 4 15.13 -17.25 -11.52
N THR A 5 16.25 -17.03 -10.85
CA THR A 5 16.49 -17.55 -9.49
C THR A 5 15.97 -16.57 -8.43
N GLY A 6 15.43 -15.42 -8.84
CA GLY A 6 14.90 -14.40 -7.94
C GLY A 6 13.71 -14.87 -7.11
N GLU A 7 13.52 -14.25 -5.96
CA GLU A 7 12.39 -14.44 -5.06
C GLU A 7 11.46 -13.23 -5.08
N LEU A 8 10.18 -13.48 -4.83
CA LEU A 8 9.18 -12.43 -4.61
C LEU A 8 9.06 -12.22 -3.10
N LEU A 9 9.58 -11.09 -2.62
CA LEU A 9 9.67 -10.75 -1.21
C LEU A 9 8.63 -9.69 -0.87
N ALA A 10 8.17 -9.63 0.38
CA ALA A 10 7.24 -8.62 0.84
C ALA A 10 7.67 -8.04 2.19
N VAL A 11 7.38 -6.76 2.39
CA VAL A 11 7.56 -6.03 3.65
C VAL A 11 6.44 -5.00 3.78
N SER A 12 5.99 -4.73 5.01
CA SER A 12 5.02 -3.66 5.31
C SER A 12 5.44 -2.90 6.56
N ASP A 13 4.74 -1.81 6.86
CA ASP A 13 4.83 -1.07 8.12
C ASP A 13 6.28 -0.62 8.44
N LEU A 14 6.93 -0.06 7.44
CA LEU A 14 8.33 0.37 7.55
C LEU A 14 8.53 1.53 8.52
N HIS A 15 7.59 2.49 8.56
CA HIS A 15 7.60 3.65 9.46
C HIS A 15 8.99 4.27 9.63
N VAL A 16 9.63 4.60 8.50
CA VAL A 16 11.05 5.04 8.47
C VAL A 16 11.33 6.38 9.17
N ALA A 17 10.29 7.08 9.62
CA ALA A 17 10.45 8.21 10.53
C ALA A 17 11.08 7.81 11.88
N THR A 18 11.00 6.53 12.25
CA THR A 18 11.70 5.93 13.38
C THR A 18 13.13 5.56 12.95
N PRO A 19 14.18 6.09 13.61
CA PRO A 19 15.57 5.89 13.17
C PRO A 19 15.97 4.42 13.03
N GLU A 20 15.55 3.57 13.97
CA GLU A 20 15.84 2.15 13.98
C GLU A 20 15.24 1.44 12.75
N ASN A 21 14.04 1.83 12.35
CA ASN A 21 13.38 1.31 11.16
C ASN A 21 14.09 1.80 9.88
N ALA A 22 14.52 3.06 9.85
CA ALA A 22 15.31 3.59 8.74
C ALA A 22 16.62 2.80 8.56
N ASP A 23 17.28 2.39 9.66
CA ASP A 23 18.48 1.56 9.59
C ASP A 23 18.17 0.17 9.03
N ILE A 24 17.04 -0.45 9.40
CA ILE A 24 16.59 -1.72 8.81
C ILE A 24 16.44 -1.56 7.29
N VAL A 25 15.77 -0.49 6.83
CA VAL A 25 15.60 -0.24 5.39
C VAL A 25 16.95 0.00 4.69
N ARG A 26 17.89 0.70 5.35
CA ARG A 26 19.27 0.86 4.84
C ARG A 26 19.99 -0.47 4.68
N ASP A 27 19.65 -1.48 5.46
CA ASP A 27 20.28 -2.81 5.44
C ASP A 27 19.56 -3.82 4.55
N LEU A 28 18.33 -3.53 4.11
CA LEU A 28 17.62 -4.41 3.18
C LEU A 28 18.38 -4.56 1.85
N ARG A 29 18.64 -5.80 1.48
CA ARG A 29 19.31 -6.18 0.23
C ARG A 29 18.63 -7.38 -0.41
N PRO A 30 18.56 -7.43 -1.75
CA PRO A 30 18.25 -8.67 -2.45
C PRO A 30 19.37 -9.68 -2.19
N ARG A 31 19.06 -10.95 -2.21
CA ARG A 31 20.08 -12.01 -2.19
C ARG A 31 20.60 -12.28 -3.58
N PRO A 32 19.74 -12.69 -4.57
CA PRO A 32 20.08 -12.54 -5.99
C PRO A 32 19.59 -11.18 -6.49
N ASP A 33 20.32 -10.59 -7.43
CA ASP A 33 19.98 -9.30 -8.06
C ASP A 33 18.62 -9.29 -8.81
N GLN A 34 17.93 -10.42 -8.85
CA GLN A 34 16.66 -10.62 -9.54
C GLN A 34 15.45 -10.63 -8.62
N ASP A 35 15.64 -10.43 -7.31
CA ASP A 35 14.55 -10.37 -6.34
C ASP A 35 13.65 -9.16 -6.61
N TRP A 36 12.33 -9.38 -6.49
CA TRP A 36 11.36 -8.29 -6.42
C TRP A 36 10.97 -8.05 -4.98
N LEU A 37 10.66 -6.80 -4.66
CA LEU A 37 10.18 -6.40 -3.34
C LEU A 37 8.79 -5.77 -3.45
N LEU A 38 7.84 -6.35 -2.74
CA LEU A 38 6.50 -5.79 -2.51
C LEU A 38 6.56 -4.96 -1.22
N VAL A 39 6.37 -3.66 -1.33
CA VAL A 39 6.27 -2.72 -0.19
C VAL A 39 4.80 -2.47 0.07
N VAL A 40 4.25 -3.10 1.12
CA VAL A 40 2.82 -3.22 1.34
C VAL A 40 2.33 -2.16 2.33
N GLY A 41 2.59 -0.89 2.01
CA GLY A 41 2.07 0.26 2.73
C GLY A 41 2.80 0.63 4.02
N ASP A 42 2.41 1.76 4.57
CA ASP A 42 2.91 2.36 5.80
C ASP A 42 4.44 2.55 5.80
N VAL A 43 4.93 3.12 4.70
CA VAL A 43 6.34 3.47 4.55
C VAL A 43 6.69 4.62 5.49
N ALA A 44 5.92 5.71 5.46
CA ALA A 44 6.08 6.86 6.34
C ALA A 44 4.88 7.82 6.24
N GLU A 45 4.81 8.80 7.17
CA GLU A 45 3.81 9.88 7.14
C GLU A 45 4.23 11.06 6.24
N ARG A 46 5.53 11.23 5.98
CA ARG A 46 6.06 12.33 5.17
C ARG A 46 6.42 11.84 3.77
N SER A 47 6.00 12.61 2.80
CA SER A 47 6.25 12.33 1.38
C SER A 47 7.74 12.18 1.04
N ASP A 48 8.62 12.99 1.66
CA ASP A 48 10.06 12.92 1.42
C ASP A 48 10.69 11.63 1.99
N ASP A 49 10.20 11.16 3.13
CA ASP A 49 10.64 9.92 3.75
C ASP A 49 10.17 8.70 2.93
N ILE A 50 8.95 8.75 2.37
CA ILE A 50 8.44 7.74 1.44
C ILE A 50 9.33 7.68 0.19
N GLU A 51 9.59 8.82 -0.43
CA GLU A 51 10.42 8.94 -1.62
C GLU A 51 11.84 8.43 -1.38
N TRP A 52 12.46 8.80 -0.23
CA TRP A 52 13.77 8.30 0.16
C TRP A 52 13.81 6.77 0.29
N ALA A 53 12.84 6.20 1.03
CA ALA A 53 12.82 4.76 1.29
C ALA A 53 12.60 3.95 0.01
N LEU A 54 11.59 4.34 -0.79
CA LEU A 54 11.28 3.67 -2.05
C LEU A 54 12.40 3.83 -3.09
N GLY A 55 13.03 4.99 -3.18
CA GLY A 55 14.18 5.23 -4.05
C GLY A 55 15.36 4.34 -3.70
N LEU A 56 15.70 4.25 -2.41
CA LEU A 56 16.76 3.39 -1.93
C LEU A 56 16.51 1.90 -2.24
N LEU A 57 15.27 1.45 -2.13
CA LEU A 57 14.89 0.07 -2.46
C LEU A 57 14.88 -0.17 -3.97
N ALA A 58 14.41 0.80 -4.77
CA ALA A 58 14.38 0.71 -6.22
C ALA A 58 15.78 0.64 -6.85
N GLU A 59 16.79 1.26 -6.23
CA GLU A 59 18.21 1.14 -6.66
C GLU A 59 18.78 -0.28 -6.46
N ARG A 60 18.15 -1.11 -5.65
CA ARG A 60 18.72 -2.40 -5.19
C ARG A 60 18.00 -3.62 -5.73
N PHE A 61 16.70 -3.58 -5.75
CA PHE A 61 15.86 -4.70 -6.18
C PHE A 61 15.58 -4.61 -7.67
N ALA A 62 15.47 -5.75 -8.34
CA ALA A 62 15.15 -5.80 -9.77
C ALA A 62 13.82 -5.12 -10.11
N LYS A 63 12.88 -5.13 -9.16
CA LYS A 63 11.62 -4.40 -9.23
C LYS A 63 11.10 -4.14 -7.82
N VAL A 64 10.58 -2.96 -7.59
CA VAL A 64 9.81 -2.61 -6.39
C VAL A 64 8.37 -2.35 -6.82
N VAL A 65 7.44 -2.93 -6.07
CA VAL A 65 6.00 -2.71 -6.20
C VAL A 65 5.53 -2.10 -4.89
N TRP A 66 4.91 -0.94 -4.94
CA TRP A 66 4.37 -0.26 -3.78
C TRP A 66 2.84 -0.21 -3.82
N VAL A 67 2.20 -0.39 -2.68
CA VAL A 67 0.80 -0.06 -2.43
C VAL A 67 0.72 0.87 -1.22
N PRO A 68 -0.24 1.81 -1.17
CA PRO A 68 -0.31 2.74 -0.04
C PRO A 68 -0.89 2.07 1.20
N GLY A 69 -0.37 2.45 2.37
CA GLY A 69 -1.04 2.30 3.66
C GLY A 69 -1.70 3.60 4.11
N ASN A 70 -2.35 3.58 5.29
CA ASN A 70 -3.00 4.79 5.80
C ASN A 70 -1.99 5.88 6.18
N HIS A 71 -0.85 5.52 6.75
CA HIS A 71 0.18 6.48 7.12
C HIS A 71 0.76 7.20 5.90
N ASP A 72 0.93 6.53 4.77
CA ASP A 72 1.36 7.15 3.52
C ASP A 72 0.38 8.24 3.04
N LEU A 73 -0.92 8.04 3.33
CA LEU A 73 -2.02 8.91 2.89
C LEU A 73 -2.37 10.02 3.89
N TRP A 74 -1.82 10.01 5.10
CA TRP A 74 -2.06 11.07 6.07
C TRP A 74 -1.51 12.40 5.61
N THR A 75 -2.29 13.46 5.78
CA THR A 75 -1.81 14.82 5.61
C THR A 75 -1.42 15.37 6.98
N THR A 76 -0.14 15.32 7.29
CA THR A 76 0.38 15.82 8.57
C THR A 76 0.88 17.27 8.43
N PRO A 77 0.83 18.10 9.48
CA PRO A 77 1.32 19.48 9.42
C PRO A 77 2.83 19.61 9.11
N LYS A 78 3.59 18.54 9.32
CA LYS A 78 5.06 18.51 9.11
C LYS A 78 5.45 18.04 7.71
N ASP A 79 4.51 17.51 6.93
CA ASP A 79 4.79 17.08 5.56
C ASP A 79 4.87 18.32 4.64
N PRO A 80 5.90 18.49 3.82
CA PRO A 80 5.94 19.55 2.81
C PRO A 80 4.78 19.42 1.80
N LEU A 81 4.34 18.19 1.54
CA LEU A 81 3.21 17.92 0.67
C LEU A 81 1.88 18.08 1.42
N GLN A 82 1.24 19.24 1.26
CA GLN A 82 -0.05 19.57 1.91
C GLN A 82 -1.27 19.16 1.07
N LEU A 83 -1.12 18.21 0.16
CA LEU A 83 -2.24 17.61 -0.57
C LEU A 83 -3.01 16.63 0.30
N ARG A 84 -4.30 16.45 -0.01
CA ARG A 84 -5.23 15.61 0.74
C ARG A 84 -5.89 14.57 -0.16
N GLY A 85 -6.26 13.43 0.42
CA GLY A 85 -7.06 12.41 -0.23
C GLY A 85 -6.45 11.90 -1.54
N GLU A 86 -7.27 11.83 -2.58
CA GLU A 86 -6.84 11.33 -3.89
C GLU A 86 -5.72 12.16 -4.51
N ALA A 87 -5.71 13.48 -4.30
CA ALA A 87 -4.63 14.32 -4.83
C ALA A 87 -3.27 13.97 -4.19
N ARG A 88 -3.24 13.66 -2.88
CA ARG A 88 -2.04 13.17 -2.21
C ARG A 88 -1.62 11.81 -2.78
N TYR A 89 -2.55 10.89 -2.90
CA TYR A 89 -2.28 9.57 -3.46
C TYR A 89 -1.68 9.64 -4.86
N LEU A 90 -2.28 10.42 -5.76
CA LEU A 90 -1.80 10.56 -7.14
C LEU A 90 -0.42 11.25 -7.22
N GLU A 91 -0.11 12.16 -6.31
CA GLU A 91 1.24 12.74 -6.24
C GLU A 91 2.26 11.70 -5.77
N LEU A 92 1.93 10.83 -4.81
CA LEU A 92 2.79 9.72 -4.41
C LEU A 92 2.99 8.73 -5.57
N VAL A 93 1.94 8.40 -6.32
CA VAL A 93 2.03 7.59 -7.55
C VAL A 93 2.99 8.22 -8.56
N ARG A 94 2.89 9.53 -8.79
CA ARG A 94 3.80 10.24 -9.70
C ARG A 94 5.27 10.10 -9.27
N ARG A 95 5.56 10.33 -7.98
CA ARG A 95 6.91 10.18 -7.42
C ARG A 95 7.41 8.73 -7.52
N CYS A 96 6.58 7.75 -7.20
CA CYS A 96 6.92 6.34 -7.37
C CYS A 96 7.32 6.01 -8.81
N ARG A 97 6.57 6.51 -9.79
CA ARG A 97 6.89 6.30 -11.22
C ARG A 97 8.22 6.93 -11.62
N GLU A 98 8.57 8.09 -11.10
CA GLU A 98 9.88 8.72 -11.33
C GLU A 98 11.05 7.90 -10.77
N LEU A 99 10.81 7.11 -9.72
CA LEU A 99 11.77 6.16 -9.13
C LEU A 99 11.76 4.79 -9.82
N GLY A 100 10.88 4.54 -10.80
CA GLY A 100 10.71 3.24 -11.42
C GLY A 100 9.96 2.22 -10.56
N VAL A 101 9.27 2.68 -9.52
CA VAL A 101 8.45 1.85 -8.62
C VAL A 101 7.05 1.64 -9.23
N VAL A 102 6.60 0.39 -9.31
CA VAL A 102 5.27 0.02 -9.78
C VAL A 102 4.22 0.33 -8.71
N THR A 103 3.09 0.89 -9.13
CA THR A 103 2.00 1.34 -8.26
C THR A 103 0.67 0.68 -8.61
N PRO A 104 -0.39 0.86 -7.81
CA PRO A 104 -1.74 0.39 -8.17
C PRO A 104 -2.31 0.99 -9.46
N GLU A 105 -1.73 2.06 -9.99
CA GLU A 105 -2.18 2.72 -11.23
C GLU A 105 -1.43 2.24 -12.49
N ASP A 106 -0.44 1.34 -12.32
CA ASP A 106 0.35 0.80 -13.44
C ASP A 106 -0.19 -0.56 -13.88
N GLU A 107 0.25 -1.05 -15.05
CA GLU A 107 -0.05 -2.42 -15.47
C GLU A 107 0.42 -3.42 -14.41
N PHE A 108 -0.37 -4.45 -14.15
CA PHE A 108 0.00 -5.48 -13.20
C PHE A 108 1.15 -6.33 -13.77
N PRO A 109 2.34 -6.31 -13.18
CA PRO A 109 3.47 -7.03 -13.72
C PRO A 109 3.35 -8.54 -13.50
N VAL A 110 3.91 -9.32 -14.43
CA VAL A 110 3.98 -10.78 -14.30
C VAL A 110 5.34 -11.15 -13.71
N TRP A 111 5.32 -11.77 -12.53
CA TRP A 111 6.48 -12.38 -11.91
C TRP A 111 6.78 -13.72 -12.59
N THR A 112 8.01 -13.92 -13.06
CA THR A 112 8.45 -15.14 -13.75
C THR A 112 9.59 -15.86 -13.02
N GLY A 113 9.90 -15.45 -11.81
CA GLY A 113 10.91 -16.07 -10.97
C GLY A 113 10.43 -17.37 -10.29
N ARG A 114 11.02 -17.68 -9.17
CA ARG A 114 10.70 -18.88 -8.39
C ARG A 114 9.22 -18.88 -7.99
N GLY A 115 8.51 -19.95 -8.31
CA GLY A 115 7.08 -20.10 -8.02
C GLY A 115 6.12 -19.49 -9.03
N GLY A 116 6.63 -18.72 -10.04
CA GLY A 116 5.81 -18.16 -11.12
C GLY A 116 5.67 -19.10 -12.33
N PRO A 117 4.99 -18.63 -13.41
CA PRO A 117 4.51 -17.25 -13.57
C PRO A 117 3.26 -16.94 -12.76
N VAL A 118 3.19 -15.71 -12.21
CA VAL A 118 2.01 -15.20 -11.52
C VAL A 118 1.81 -13.71 -11.82
N THR A 119 0.57 -13.25 -11.93
CA THR A 119 0.25 -11.82 -11.98
C THR A 119 0.40 -11.22 -10.59
N VAL A 120 1.18 -10.16 -10.44
CA VAL A 120 1.28 -9.40 -9.20
C VAL A 120 0.38 -8.19 -9.33
N ALA A 121 -0.71 -8.16 -8.59
CA ALA A 121 -1.73 -7.12 -8.64
C ALA A 121 -1.58 -6.17 -7.44
N PRO A 122 -0.84 -5.06 -7.55
CA PRO A 122 -0.84 -4.02 -6.54
C PRO A 122 -2.21 -3.34 -6.51
N LEU A 123 -2.83 -3.33 -5.33
CA LEU A 123 -4.15 -2.78 -5.12
C LEU A 123 -4.07 -1.54 -4.23
N PHE A 124 -5.04 -0.66 -4.44
CA PHE A 124 -5.38 0.37 -3.48
C PHE A 124 -6.86 0.24 -3.18
N VAL A 125 -7.17 -0.53 -2.16
CA VAL A 125 -8.51 -0.67 -1.60
C VAL A 125 -8.44 -0.24 -0.14
N LEU A 126 -9.17 0.81 0.19
CA LEU A 126 -9.33 1.31 1.55
C LEU A 126 -10.23 0.36 2.36
N TYR A 127 -10.52 0.74 3.57
CA TYR A 127 -11.53 0.10 4.42
C TYR A 127 -12.82 0.95 4.43
N ASP A 128 -13.95 0.27 4.57
CA ASP A 128 -15.31 0.84 4.55
C ASP A 128 -16.05 0.69 5.91
N TYR A 129 -15.32 0.29 6.95
CA TYR A 129 -15.86 0.01 8.30
C TYR A 129 -16.85 -1.16 8.38
N THR A 130 -16.92 -2.04 7.39
CA THR A 130 -17.77 -3.24 7.48
C THR A 130 -17.24 -4.29 8.47
N PHE A 131 -15.93 -4.25 8.78
CA PHE A 131 -15.30 -5.13 9.78
C PHE A 131 -15.42 -4.53 11.19
N LEU A 132 -16.67 -4.46 11.67
CA LEU A 132 -16.97 -3.90 12.98
C LEU A 132 -16.55 -4.85 14.12
N PRO A 133 -16.15 -4.31 15.29
CA PRO A 133 -15.89 -5.09 16.48
C PRO A 133 -17.19 -5.70 17.02
N GLU A 134 -17.05 -6.76 17.83
CA GLU A 134 -18.20 -7.36 18.51
C GLU A 134 -18.97 -6.31 19.33
N GLY A 135 -20.28 -6.32 19.21
CA GLY A 135 -21.17 -5.37 19.88
C GLY A 135 -21.39 -4.03 19.16
N ALA A 136 -20.80 -3.85 17.97
CA ALA A 136 -21.08 -2.70 17.10
C ALA A 136 -21.86 -3.12 15.86
N SER A 137 -22.82 -2.29 15.47
CA SER A 137 -23.61 -2.43 14.24
C SER A 137 -23.37 -1.26 13.26
N THR A 138 -22.74 -0.20 13.74
CA THR A 138 -22.39 0.98 12.95
C THR A 138 -20.94 1.40 13.19
N LYS A 139 -20.40 2.19 12.26
CA LYS A 139 -19.07 2.83 12.39
C LYS A 139 -18.97 3.62 13.69
N GLU A 140 -19.97 4.42 14.01
CA GLU A 140 -20.00 5.29 15.18
C GLU A 140 -19.93 4.48 16.48
N GLU A 141 -20.66 3.35 16.54
CA GLU A 141 -20.60 2.42 17.66
C GLU A 141 -19.21 1.78 17.79
N GLY A 142 -18.62 1.37 16.67
CA GLY A 142 -17.25 0.83 16.63
C GLY A 142 -16.20 1.83 17.12
N LEU A 143 -16.27 3.06 16.67
CA LEU A 143 -15.38 4.15 17.10
C LEU A 143 -15.58 4.50 18.59
N GLU A 144 -16.83 4.42 19.09
CA GLU A 144 -17.11 4.64 20.51
C GLU A 144 -16.54 3.51 21.39
N ILE A 145 -16.60 2.25 20.93
CA ILE A 145 -15.95 1.12 21.60
C ILE A 145 -14.44 1.34 21.68
N ALA A 146 -13.80 1.74 20.56
CA ALA A 146 -12.38 2.06 20.51
C ALA A 146 -12.03 3.20 21.49
N ARG A 147 -12.81 4.28 21.50
CA ARG A 147 -12.62 5.42 22.40
C ARG A 147 -12.69 5.02 23.88
N ARG A 148 -13.65 4.16 24.24
CA ARG A 148 -13.77 3.62 25.62
C ARG A 148 -12.57 2.76 25.99
N ALA A 149 -11.99 2.03 25.04
CA ALA A 149 -10.76 1.28 25.21
C ALA A 149 -9.49 2.17 25.16
N ARG A 150 -9.63 3.50 25.08
CA ARG A 150 -8.55 4.49 24.93
C ARG A 150 -7.72 4.29 23.65
N VAL A 151 -8.30 3.74 22.63
CA VAL A 151 -7.72 3.64 21.28
C VAL A 151 -8.21 4.81 20.46
N VAL A 152 -7.29 5.51 19.82
CA VAL A 152 -7.59 6.62 18.91
C VAL A 152 -7.40 6.14 17.49
N CYS A 153 -8.44 6.25 16.67
CA CYS A 153 -8.33 6.05 15.23
C CYS A 153 -7.82 7.34 14.59
N THR A 154 -6.51 7.44 14.40
CA THR A 154 -5.86 8.66 13.87
C THR A 154 -6.31 8.98 12.44
N ASP A 155 -6.72 7.98 11.67
CA ASP A 155 -7.26 8.15 10.32
C ASP A 155 -8.50 9.05 10.28
N GLU A 156 -9.29 9.10 11.37
CA GLU A 156 -10.44 10.01 11.45
C GLU A 156 -10.05 11.49 11.34
N TYR A 157 -8.79 11.80 11.63
CA TYR A 157 -8.26 13.17 11.66
C TYR A 157 -7.30 13.47 10.52
N LEU A 158 -6.52 12.49 10.06
CA LEU A 158 -5.41 12.71 9.13
C LEU A 158 -5.62 12.07 7.75
N LEU A 159 -6.48 11.05 7.62
CA LEU A 159 -6.82 10.41 6.36
C LEU A 159 -8.06 11.08 5.75
N HIS A 160 -7.84 12.03 4.87
CA HIS A 160 -8.91 12.78 4.22
C HIS A 160 -9.41 12.06 2.96
N PRO A 161 -10.71 12.07 2.67
CA PRO A 161 -11.27 11.40 1.50
C PRO A 161 -11.35 12.28 0.25
N ASP A 162 -10.89 13.52 0.27
CA ASP A 162 -11.09 14.49 -0.84
C ASP A 162 -10.72 13.87 -2.21
N PRO A 163 -11.52 14.02 -3.29
CA PRO A 163 -12.75 14.79 -3.40
C PRO A 163 -14.03 14.02 -3.02
N TYR A 164 -13.91 12.79 -2.53
CA TYR A 164 -15.06 11.97 -2.15
C TYR A 164 -15.70 12.50 -0.86
N PRO A 165 -17.03 12.32 -0.69
CA PRO A 165 -17.72 12.83 0.49
C PRO A 165 -17.31 12.09 1.78
N THR A 166 -16.89 10.83 1.67
CA THR A 166 -16.50 9.99 2.81
C THR A 166 -15.41 9.01 2.40
N ARG A 167 -14.68 8.42 3.37
CA ARG A 167 -13.68 7.37 3.10
C ARG A 167 -14.29 6.10 2.50
N ASP A 168 -15.45 5.69 2.97
CA ASP A 168 -16.17 4.55 2.41
C ASP A 168 -16.67 4.81 0.98
N ALA A 169 -17.00 6.04 0.61
CA ALA A 169 -17.28 6.40 -0.78
C ALA A 169 -16.00 6.28 -1.66
N TRP A 170 -14.86 6.73 -1.13
CA TRP A 170 -13.58 6.54 -1.80
C TRP A 170 -13.22 5.05 -1.91
N CYS A 171 -13.38 4.30 -0.83
CA CYS A 171 -13.20 2.85 -0.83
C CYS A 171 -14.02 2.16 -1.93
N ARG A 172 -15.31 2.44 -2.02
CA ARG A 172 -16.18 1.86 -3.08
C ARG A 172 -15.68 2.19 -4.48
N ALA A 173 -15.29 3.44 -4.75
CA ALA A 173 -14.73 3.82 -6.04
C ALA A 173 -13.44 3.05 -6.37
N ARG A 174 -12.59 2.82 -5.37
CA ARG A 174 -11.37 2.01 -5.52
C ARG A 174 -11.66 0.53 -5.74
N VAL A 175 -12.67 -0.03 -5.07
CA VAL A 175 -13.14 -1.41 -5.29
C VAL A 175 -13.61 -1.58 -6.73
N GLU A 176 -14.50 -0.70 -7.21
CA GLU A 176 -15.01 -0.76 -8.59
C GLU A 176 -13.90 -0.67 -9.65
N LEU A 177 -12.89 0.18 -9.42
CA LEU A 177 -11.73 0.25 -10.29
C LEU A 177 -10.91 -1.04 -10.25
N THR A 178 -10.67 -1.57 -9.05
CA THR A 178 -9.90 -2.79 -8.82
C THR A 178 -10.57 -4.00 -9.50
N GLU A 179 -11.88 -4.16 -9.35
CA GLU A 179 -12.63 -5.25 -9.99
C GLU A 179 -12.50 -5.22 -11.51
N ARG A 180 -12.64 -4.03 -12.13
CA ARG A 180 -12.45 -3.90 -13.58
C ARG A 180 -11.05 -4.32 -14.00
N ARG A 181 -10.02 -3.88 -13.30
CA ARG A 181 -8.63 -4.20 -13.62
C ARG A 181 -8.29 -5.67 -13.41
N LEU A 182 -8.84 -6.29 -12.37
CA LEU A 182 -8.67 -7.73 -12.14
C LEU A 182 -9.38 -8.56 -13.23
N ALA A 183 -10.53 -8.10 -13.74
CA ALA A 183 -11.22 -8.76 -14.84
C ALA A 183 -10.44 -8.73 -16.17
N GLU A 184 -9.48 -7.83 -16.31
CA GLU A 184 -8.60 -7.72 -17.49
C GLU A 184 -7.34 -8.62 -17.38
N CYS A 185 -7.08 -9.22 -16.19
CA CYS A 185 -5.96 -10.11 -16.02
C CYS A 185 -6.11 -11.41 -16.82
N ASP A 186 -4.97 -12.00 -17.18
CA ASP A 186 -4.93 -13.31 -17.83
C ASP A 186 -5.51 -14.39 -16.86
N PRO A 187 -6.64 -15.02 -17.20
CA PRO A 187 -7.27 -16.01 -16.32
C PRO A 187 -6.45 -17.31 -16.18
N GLU A 188 -5.47 -17.54 -17.05
CA GLU A 188 -4.59 -18.71 -16.99
C GLU A 188 -3.46 -18.53 -15.97
N LEU A 189 -3.22 -17.30 -15.50
CA LEU A 189 -2.20 -17.00 -14.51
C LEU A 189 -2.79 -16.86 -13.10
N PRO A 190 -2.22 -17.51 -12.09
CA PRO A 190 -2.54 -17.20 -10.70
C PRO A 190 -2.26 -15.72 -10.42
N THR A 191 -3.05 -15.12 -9.55
CA THR A 191 -2.89 -13.70 -9.17
C THR A 191 -2.55 -13.57 -7.70
N VAL A 192 -1.48 -12.83 -7.41
CA VAL A 192 -1.11 -12.39 -6.06
C VAL A 192 -1.68 -10.99 -5.85
N LEU A 193 -2.68 -10.89 -4.97
CA LEU A 193 -3.26 -9.60 -4.58
C LEU A 193 -2.35 -8.97 -3.51
N VAL A 194 -1.94 -7.73 -3.74
CA VAL A 194 -1.09 -6.96 -2.82
C VAL A 194 -1.88 -5.75 -2.35
N ASN A 195 -2.30 -5.73 -1.10
CA ASN A 195 -3.05 -4.64 -0.49
C ASN A 195 -2.64 -4.48 0.98
N HIS A 196 -2.59 -3.27 1.49
CA HIS A 196 -2.21 -3.01 2.88
C HIS A 196 -3.30 -3.44 3.86
N TRP A 197 -4.55 -3.10 3.57
CA TRP A 197 -5.67 -3.49 4.41
C TRP A 197 -6.16 -4.90 4.11
N PRO A 198 -6.64 -5.65 5.11
CA PRO A 198 -7.18 -6.99 4.89
C PRO A 198 -8.42 -6.91 3.97
N LEU A 199 -8.45 -7.80 2.96
CA LEU A 199 -9.56 -7.92 2.01
C LEU A 199 -10.68 -8.82 2.53
N VAL A 200 -10.39 -9.61 3.55
CA VAL A 200 -11.33 -10.54 4.20
C VAL A 200 -11.21 -10.40 5.70
N ARG A 201 -12.30 -10.68 6.42
CA ARG A 201 -12.36 -10.52 7.87
C ARG A 201 -11.54 -11.58 8.61
N GLU A 202 -11.52 -12.78 8.07
CA GLU A 202 -10.82 -13.94 8.63
C GLU A 202 -9.88 -14.48 7.53
N PRO A 203 -8.59 -14.15 7.57
CA PRO A 203 -7.61 -14.61 6.61
C PRO A 203 -7.25 -16.09 6.76
#